data_6d7732f7412653284d8847cea5e8c1f9
#
_entry.id   6d7732f7412653284d8847cea5e8c1f9
#
_cell.length_a   1.000
_cell.length_b   1.000
_cell.length_c   1.000
_cell.angle_alpha   90.00
_cell.angle_beta   90.00
_cell.angle_gamma   90.00
#
_symmetry.space_group_name_H-M   'P 1'
#
loop_
_entity.id
_entity.type
_entity.pdbx_description
1 polymer ?
#
loop_
_entity_poly.entity_id
_entity_poly.type
_entity_poly.pdbx_seq_one_letter_code
_entity_poly.pdbx_strand_id
1 'polypeptide(L)'
;MTPSLLITGVYGSGKSSLAEEIAYLLDQRQERYALLDLDFLGWASTGEAGHGAGFRMMLKNLAAMAANYRDSGIDRFVLAYFIRGPEALDRVREALGSPLKVVRLTVPYHAIEQRLASAVTSGRREDDLRGAAAALAASEGVGVEDLVMVNDRPLGVMAVEVMTWLGWI
;
A
#
# COMPACT_ATOMS: atom_id res chain seq x y z
N MET A 1 2.03 -12.48 -17.80
CA MET A 1 1.71 -12.41 -16.34
C MET A 1 1.02 -11.09 -16.07
N THR A 2 -0.15 -11.13 -15.46
CA THR A 2 -0.87 -9.93 -15.02
C THR A 2 -0.07 -9.26 -13.89
N PRO A 3 0.18 -7.95 -13.94
CA PRO A 3 0.94 -7.30 -12.88
C PRO A 3 0.15 -7.28 -11.57
N SER A 4 0.84 -7.38 -10.45
CA SER A 4 0.32 -7.06 -9.12
C SER A 4 0.23 -5.55 -8.93
N LEU A 5 -0.52 -5.11 -7.92
CA LEU A 5 -0.73 -3.70 -7.58
C LEU A 5 -0.08 -3.36 -6.25
N LEU A 6 0.63 -2.24 -6.19
CA LEU A 6 0.99 -1.56 -4.95
C LEU A 6 0.30 -0.19 -4.90
N ILE A 7 -0.47 0.05 -3.86
CA ILE A 7 -1.05 1.35 -3.56
C ILE A 7 -0.15 2.02 -2.52
N THR A 8 0.46 3.14 -2.89
CA THR A 8 1.32 3.93 -2.02
C THR A 8 0.75 5.32 -1.75
N GLY A 9 1.31 6.04 -0.82
CA GLY A 9 0.88 7.36 -0.36
C GLY A 9 1.11 7.50 1.14
N VAL A 10 1.14 8.72 1.65
CA VAL A 10 1.39 8.99 3.06
C VAL A 10 0.30 8.39 3.98
N TYR A 11 0.57 8.33 5.27
CA TYR A 11 -0.43 7.90 6.25
C TYR A 11 -1.71 8.76 6.13
N GLY A 12 -2.87 8.12 6.21
CA GLY A 12 -4.16 8.81 6.04
C GLY A 12 -4.59 9.09 4.59
N SER A 13 -3.79 8.73 3.58
CA SER A 13 -4.15 8.94 2.17
C SER A 13 -5.27 8.01 1.67
N GLY A 14 -5.55 6.89 2.37
CA GLY A 14 -6.61 5.95 2.02
C GLY A 14 -6.14 4.70 1.28
N LYS A 15 -4.84 4.36 1.35
CA LYS A 15 -4.26 3.17 0.70
C LYS A 15 -5.00 1.88 1.00
N SER A 16 -5.14 1.56 2.29
CA SER A 16 -5.77 0.31 2.73
C SER A 16 -7.24 0.27 2.34
N SER A 17 -7.97 1.39 2.45
CA SER A 17 -9.37 1.47 2.04
C SER A 17 -9.57 1.24 0.53
N LEU A 18 -8.69 1.78 -0.33
CA LEU A 18 -8.76 1.51 -1.77
C LEU A 18 -8.37 0.06 -2.08
N ALA A 19 -7.39 -0.49 -1.37
CA ALA A 19 -6.99 -1.89 -1.53
C ALA A 19 -8.12 -2.85 -1.15
N GLU A 20 -8.82 -2.58 -0.05
CA GLU A 20 -10.01 -3.34 0.38
C GLU A 20 -11.16 -3.25 -0.62
N GLU A 21 -11.42 -2.08 -1.20
CA GLU A 21 -12.45 -1.91 -2.22
C GLU A 21 -12.13 -2.67 -3.51
N ILE A 22 -10.86 -2.66 -3.95
CA ILE A 22 -10.40 -3.47 -5.08
C ILE A 22 -10.58 -4.96 -4.78
N ALA A 23 -10.20 -5.41 -3.59
CA ALA A 23 -10.37 -6.78 -3.14
C ALA A 23 -11.85 -7.19 -3.17
N TYR A 24 -12.75 -6.35 -2.65
CA TYR A 24 -14.19 -6.57 -2.71
C TYR A 24 -14.69 -6.74 -4.15
N LEU A 25 -14.24 -5.91 -5.08
CA LEU A 25 -14.63 -6.02 -6.49
C LEU A 25 -14.07 -7.27 -7.18
N LEU A 26 -12.90 -7.74 -6.77
CA LEU A 26 -12.33 -9.01 -7.23
C LEU A 26 -13.12 -10.21 -6.68
N ASP A 27 -13.54 -10.17 -5.40
CA ASP A 27 -14.43 -11.18 -4.80
C ASP A 27 -15.76 -11.29 -5.56
N GLN A 28 -16.39 -10.16 -5.91
CA GLN A 28 -17.63 -10.16 -6.68
C GLN A 28 -17.48 -10.81 -8.06
N ARG A 29 -16.26 -10.85 -8.60
CA ARG A 29 -15.91 -11.48 -9.88
C ARG A 29 -15.36 -12.90 -9.75
N GLN A 30 -15.28 -13.41 -8.52
CA GLN A 30 -14.68 -14.72 -8.21
C GLN A 30 -13.23 -14.86 -8.71
N GLU A 31 -12.51 -13.73 -8.76
CA GLU A 31 -11.11 -13.67 -9.14
C GLU A 31 -10.20 -14.05 -7.98
N ARG A 32 -9.08 -14.73 -8.29
CA ARG A 32 -8.08 -15.09 -7.28
C ARG A 32 -7.13 -13.92 -7.04
N TYR A 33 -6.94 -13.57 -5.78
CA TYR A 33 -6.00 -12.52 -5.35
C TYR A 33 -5.55 -12.74 -3.90
N ALA A 34 -4.51 -12.03 -3.50
CA ALA A 34 -4.13 -11.86 -2.11
C ALA A 34 -4.03 -10.36 -1.79
N LEU A 35 -4.71 -9.93 -0.73
CA LEU A 35 -4.62 -8.58 -0.19
C LEU A 35 -3.65 -8.56 0.99
N LEU A 36 -2.62 -7.70 0.93
CA LEU A 36 -1.62 -7.56 1.98
C LEU A 36 -1.40 -6.08 2.31
N ASP A 37 -1.68 -5.70 3.55
CA ASP A 37 -1.18 -4.45 4.11
C ASP A 37 0.21 -4.71 4.70
N LEU A 38 1.24 -4.17 4.05
CA LEU A 38 2.63 -4.48 4.38
C LEU A 38 3.08 -3.88 5.70
N ASP A 39 2.38 -2.87 6.23
CA ASP A 39 2.67 -2.31 7.55
C ASP A 39 2.56 -3.39 8.64
N PHE A 40 1.58 -4.29 8.53
CA PHE A 40 1.41 -5.40 9.47
C PHE A 40 2.51 -6.46 9.38
N LEU A 41 3.13 -6.63 8.22
CA LEU A 41 4.18 -7.63 8.02
C LEU A 41 5.50 -7.25 8.71
N GLY A 42 5.72 -5.95 8.93
CA GLY A 42 6.88 -5.42 9.65
C GLY A 42 6.59 -5.01 11.09
N TRP A 43 5.35 -5.18 11.54
CA TRP A 43 4.94 -4.72 12.87
C TRP A 43 5.37 -5.71 13.96
N ALA A 44 6.62 -5.57 14.36
CA ALA A 44 7.21 -6.36 15.44
C ALA A 44 8.17 -5.49 16.26
N SER A 45 8.28 -5.77 17.56
CA SER A 45 9.32 -5.20 18.40
C SER A 45 10.50 -6.16 18.41
N THR A 46 11.58 -5.82 17.70
CA THR A 46 12.78 -6.64 17.62
C THR A 46 13.82 -6.27 18.69
N GLY A 47 13.55 -5.22 19.49
CA GLY A 47 14.53 -4.65 20.42
C GLY A 47 15.63 -3.84 19.74
N GLU A 48 15.71 -3.80 18.41
CA GLU A 48 16.63 -2.96 17.65
C GLU A 48 16.07 -1.54 17.53
N ALA A 49 16.93 -0.54 17.68
CA ALA A 49 16.55 0.85 17.44
C ALA A 49 16.50 1.14 15.93
N GLY A 50 15.43 1.83 15.47
CA GLY A 50 15.29 2.34 14.12
C GLY A 50 14.35 1.54 13.20
N HIS A 51 13.95 2.19 12.09
CA HIS A 51 12.95 1.65 11.15
C HIS A 51 13.47 0.51 10.25
N GLY A 52 14.78 0.29 10.18
CA GLY A 52 15.38 -0.69 9.26
C GLY A 52 15.05 -2.14 9.59
N ALA A 53 14.89 -2.50 10.86
CA ALA A 53 14.57 -3.86 11.28
C ALA A 53 13.17 -4.27 10.85
N GLY A 54 12.18 -3.41 11.06
CA GLY A 54 10.79 -3.64 10.61
C GLY A 54 10.69 -3.80 9.10
N PHE A 55 11.38 -2.96 8.33
CA PHE A 55 11.39 -3.06 6.87
C PHE A 55 12.03 -4.37 6.38
N ARG A 56 13.16 -4.78 6.96
CA ARG A 56 13.77 -6.08 6.65
C ARG A 56 12.85 -7.27 6.99
N MET A 57 12.17 -7.20 8.12
CA MET A 57 11.20 -8.22 8.54
C MET A 57 10.02 -8.27 7.57
N MET A 58 9.45 -7.12 7.21
CA MET A 58 8.37 -7.00 6.24
C MET A 58 8.74 -7.65 4.90
N LEU A 59 9.94 -7.40 4.36
CA LEU A 59 10.38 -8.01 3.10
C LEU A 59 10.49 -9.54 3.20
N LYS A 60 11.01 -10.07 4.30
CA LYS A 60 11.09 -11.53 4.52
C LYS A 60 9.70 -12.16 4.60
N ASN A 61 8.79 -11.52 5.34
CA ASN A 61 7.42 -11.99 5.47
C ASN A 61 6.66 -11.91 4.15
N LEU A 62 6.85 -10.82 3.39
CA LEU A 62 6.27 -10.68 2.05
C LEU A 62 6.72 -11.81 1.13
N ALA A 63 8.01 -12.11 1.07
CA ALA A 63 8.55 -13.19 0.23
C ALA A 63 7.96 -14.56 0.60
N ALA A 64 7.89 -14.87 1.90
CA ALA A 64 7.32 -16.12 2.39
C ALA A 64 5.82 -16.23 2.09
N MET A 65 5.05 -15.17 2.34
CA MET A 65 3.62 -15.15 2.06
C MET A 65 3.33 -15.23 0.56
N ALA A 66 4.09 -14.51 -0.26
CA ALA A 66 3.94 -14.57 -1.71
C ALA A 66 4.18 -15.99 -2.25
N ALA A 67 5.18 -16.70 -1.74
CA ALA A 67 5.43 -18.10 -2.08
C ALA A 67 4.23 -18.98 -1.70
N ASN A 68 3.73 -18.88 -0.46
CA ASN A 68 2.59 -19.67 0.02
C ASN A 68 1.32 -19.42 -0.80
N TYR A 69 1.06 -18.17 -1.19
CA TYR A 69 -0.11 -17.85 -2.03
C TYR A 69 0.04 -18.43 -3.44
N ARG A 70 1.24 -18.38 -4.03
CA ARG A 70 1.48 -18.98 -5.35
C ARG A 70 1.33 -20.50 -5.34
N ASP A 71 1.79 -21.16 -4.28
CA ASP A 71 1.58 -22.61 -4.11
C ASP A 71 0.09 -22.98 -4.06
N SER A 72 -0.75 -22.01 -3.68
CA SER A 72 -2.23 -22.14 -3.69
C SER A 72 -2.86 -21.61 -5.01
N GLY A 73 -2.05 -21.30 -6.03
CA GLY A 73 -2.52 -20.80 -7.33
C GLY A 73 -2.96 -19.34 -7.34
N ILE A 74 -2.46 -18.52 -6.40
CA ILE A 74 -2.70 -17.08 -6.33
C ILE A 74 -1.42 -16.36 -6.71
N ASP A 75 -1.42 -15.63 -7.82
CA ASP A 75 -0.29 -14.87 -8.34
C ASP A 75 -0.60 -13.37 -8.58
N ARG A 76 -1.84 -12.94 -8.26
CA ARG A 76 -2.26 -11.54 -8.26
C ARG A 76 -2.26 -11.00 -6.83
N PHE A 77 -1.48 -9.95 -6.57
CA PHE A 77 -1.38 -9.32 -5.26
C PHE A 77 -1.88 -7.89 -5.32
N VAL A 78 -2.65 -7.50 -4.29
CA VAL A 78 -3.04 -6.12 -3.99
C VAL A 78 -2.30 -5.73 -2.71
N LEU A 79 -1.36 -4.80 -2.81
CA LEU A 79 -0.50 -4.40 -1.70
C LEU A 79 -0.81 -2.95 -1.30
N ALA A 80 -0.80 -2.67 -0.01
CA ALA A 80 -0.84 -1.32 0.53
C ALA A 80 0.42 -1.07 1.36
N TYR A 81 1.18 -0.02 1.02
CA TYR A 81 2.38 0.38 1.76
C TYR A 81 2.88 1.76 1.36
N PHE A 82 3.45 2.51 2.30
CA PHE A 82 4.11 3.77 1.97
C PHE A 82 5.55 3.53 1.49
N ILE A 83 5.78 3.66 0.19
CA ILE A 83 7.11 3.58 -0.42
C ILE A 83 7.77 4.96 -0.38
N ARG A 84 8.91 5.08 0.28
CA ARG A 84 9.61 6.35 0.45
C ARG A 84 10.45 6.75 -0.76
N GLY A 85 10.90 5.78 -1.56
CA GLY A 85 11.75 6.04 -2.72
C GLY A 85 12.02 4.78 -3.55
N PRO A 86 12.76 4.94 -4.66
CA PRO A 86 12.97 3.87 -5.65
C PRO A 86 13.69 2.65 -5.08
N GLU A 87 14.69 2.83 -4.23
CA GLU A 87 15.41 1.70 -3.60
C GLU A 87 14.48 0.80 -2.77
N ALA A 88 13.56 1.42 -2.00
CA ALA A 88 12.58 0.68 -1.22
C ALA A 88 11.60 -0.08 -2.12
N LEU A 89 11.18 0.54 -3.24
CA LEU A 89 10.33 -0.10 -4.23
C LEU A 89 10.99 -1.32 -4.88
N ASP A 90 12.25 -1.20 -5.26
CA ASP A 90 12.99 -2.30 -5.91
C ASP A 90 13.13 -3.50 -4.96
N ARG A 91 13.36 -3.26 -3.67
CA ARG A 91 13.39 -4.33 -2.67
C ARG A 91 12.03 -5.00 -2.46
N VAL A 92 10.93 -4.24 -2.55
CA VAL A 92 9.57 -4.82 -2.50
C VAL A 92 9.29 -5.65 -3.74
N ARG A 93 9.69 -5.19 -4.94
CA ARG A 93 9.59 -5.95 -6.20
C ARG A 93 10.35 -7.26 -6.13
N GLU A 94 11.58 -7.22 -5.62
CA GLU A 94 12.42 -8.41 -5.43
C GLU A 94 11.77 -9.39 -4.45
N ALA A 95 11.30 -8.93 -3.31
CA ALA A 95 10.65 -9.77 -2.30
C ALA A 95 9.34 -10.37 -2.82
N LEU A 96 8.55 -9.60 -3.57
CA LEU A 96 7.33 -10.09 -4.19
C LEU A 96 7.60 -11.10 -5.31
N GLY A 97 8.66 -10.92 -6.10
CA GLY A 97 9.04 -11.82 -7.19
C GLY A 97 8.06 -11.86 -8.36
N SER A 98 7.30 -10.78 -8.60
CA SER A 98 6.38 -10.64 -9.73
C SER A 98 6.29 -9.19 -10.22
N PRO A 99 5.85 -8.96 -11.48
CA PRO A 99 5.64 -7.61 -11.99
C PRO A 99 4.71 -6.81 -11.07
N LEU A 100 5.08 -5.57 -10.75
CA LEU A 100 4.37 -4.71 -9.80
C LEU A 100 4.13 -3.34 -10.43
N LYS A 101 2.87 -2.95 -10.52
CA LYS A 101 2.42 -1.61 -10.88
C LYS A 101 2.13 -0.80 -9.63
N VAL A 102 2.46 0.48 -9.65
CA VAL A 102 2.39 1.35 -8.48
C VAL A 102 1.41 2.50 -8.73
N VAL A 103 0.40 2.58 -7.87
CA VAL A 103 -0.54 3.71 -7.82
C VAL A 103 -0.23 4.54 -6.57
N ARG A 104 0.05 5.82 -6.74
CA ARG A 104 0.23 6.74 -5.61
C ARG A 104 -1.05 7.54 -5.37
N LEU A 105 -1.61 7.36 -4.17
CA LEU A 105 -2.72 8.19 -3.69
C LEU A 105 -2.20 9.50 -3.11
N THR A 106 -2.77 10.59 -3.59
CA THR A 106 -2.56 11.93 -3.05
C THR A 106 -3.82 12.47 -2.42
N VAL A 107 -3.66 13.30 -1.42
CA VAL A 107 -4.77 13.96 -0.73
C VAL A 107 -4.23 15.25 -0.10
N PRO A 108 -5.00 16.35 -0.09
CA PRO A 108 -4.59 17.57 0.60
C PRO A 108 -4.36 17.30 2.09
N TYR A 109 -3.36 17.93 2.69
CA TYR A 109 -2.98 17.70 4.08
C TYR A 109 -4.15 17.90 5.07
N HIS A 110 -4.98 18.92 4.88
CA HIS A 110 -6.16 19.16 5.71
C HIS A 110 -7.17 17.99 5.70
N ALA A 111 -7.28 17.26 4.58
CA ALA A 111 -8.13 16.08 4.50
C ALA A 111 -7.53 14.89 5.27
N ILE A 112 -6.19 14.79 5.35
CA ILE A 112 -5.50 13.82 6.21
C ILE A 112 -5.82 14.13 7.68
N GLU A 113 -5.68 15.38 8.11
CA GLU A 113 -6.01 15.82 9.46
C GLU A 113 -7.46 15.48 9.82
N GLN A 114 -8.43 15.76 8.96
CA GLN A 114 -9.84 15.45 9.17
C GLN A 114 -10.10 13.94 9.30
N ARG A 115 -9.51 13.12 8.42
CA ARG A 115 -9.65 11.65 8.44
C ARG A 115 -9.09 11.06 9.72
N LEU A 116 -7.91 11.50 10.13
CA LEU A 116 -7.28 11.04 11.36
C LEU A 116 -8.00 11.58 12.61
N ALA A 117 -8.67 12.74 12.52
CA ALA A 117 -9.50 13.27 13.61
C ALA A 117 -10.73 12.43 13.87
N SER A 118 -11.33 11.82 12.85
CA SER A 118 -12.51 10.99 12.94
C SER A 118 -12.21 9.51 13.25
N ALA A 119 -10.97 9.07 13.11
CA ALA A 119 -10.58 7.69 13.43
C ALA A 119 -10.55 7.49 14.95
N VAL A 120 -11.01 6.32 15.42
CA VAL A 120 -10.84 5.90 16.82
C VAL A 120 -9.34 5.81 17.10
N THR A 121 -8.85 6.69 17.96
CA THR A 121 -7.44 6.98 18.08
C THR A 121 -6.73 6.08 19.07
N SER A 122 -5.70 5.38 18.59
CA SER A 122 -4.56 4.99 19.40
C SER A 122 -3.69 6.23 19.70
N GLY A 123 -2.87 6.22 20.76
CA GLY A 123 -1.98 7.34 21.12
C GLY A 123 -0.90 7.70 20.09
N ARG A 124 -0.93 7.09 18.90
CA ARG A 124 0.03 7.30 17.80
C ARG A 124 -0.38 8.39 16.80
N ARG A 125 -1.59 8.91 16.92
CA ARG A 125 -2.16 9.83 15.93
C ARG A 125 -1.30 11.05 15.63
N GLU A 126 -0.75 11.69 16.65
CA GLU A 126 0.10 12.87 16.46
C GLU A 126 1.41 12.53 15.78
N ASP A 127 1.97 11.35 16.07
CA ASP A 127 3.18 10.86 15.42
C ASP A 127 2.91 10.55 13.94
N ASP A 128 1.78 9.93 13.64
CA ASP A 128 1.36 9.60 12.28
C ASP A 128 1.11 10.87 11.46
N LEU A 129 0.47 11.90 12.04
CA LEU A 129 0.27 13.20 11.41
C LEU A 129 1.60 13.92 11.14
N ARG A 130 2.50 13.95 12.13
CA ARG A 130 3.83 14.54 11.96
C ARG A 130 4.62 13.82 10.89
N GLY A 131 4.56 12.50 10.86
CA GLY A 131 5.19 11.67 9.84
C GLY A 131 4.65 11.96 8.44
N ALA A 132 3.33 12.08 8.29
CA ALA A 132 2.69 12.44 7.03
C ALA A 132 3.09 13.84 6.56
N ALA A 133 3.08 14.83 7.46
CA ALA A 133 3.49 16.20 7.16
C ALA A 133 4.95 16.27 6.72
N ALA A 134 5.85 15.60 7.43
CA ALA A 134 7.28 15.54 7.09
C ALA A 134 7.52 14.87 5.73
N ALA A 135 6.84 13.75 5.45
CA ALA A 135 6.96 13.05 4.17
C ALA A 135 6.46 13.91 3.00
N LEU A 136 5.34 14.62 3.17
CA LEU A 136 4.84 15.56 2.16
C LEU A 136 5.81 16.72 1.91
N ALA A 137 6.34 17.31 2.96
CA ALA A 137 7.30 18.41 2.87
C ALA A 137 8.61 18.00 2.17
N ALA A 138 9.05 16.76 2.39
CA ALA A 138 10.24 16.18 1.77
C ALA A 138 9.95 15.55 0.38
N SER A 139 8.71 15.61 -0.12
CA SER A 139 8.28 14.91 -1.34
C SER A 139 8.64 13.43 -1.36
N GLU A 140 8.62 12.77 -0.19
CA GLU A 140 8.89 11.34 -0.10
C GLU A 140 7.82 10.53 -0.86
N GLY A 141 8.24 9.49 -1.56
CA GLY A 141 7.37 8.63 -2.33
C GLY A 141 6.85 9.24 -3.64
N VAL A 142 7.43 10.36 -4.08
CA VAL A 142 7.18 10.94 -5.41
C VAL A 142 8.15 10.35 -6.42
N GLY A 143 7.64 10.02 -7.62
CA GLY A 143 8.46 9.49 -8.71
C GLY A 143 8.69 7.99 -8.66
N VAL A 144 8.00 7.25 -7.77
CA VAL A 144 8.04 5.78 -7.71
C VAL A 144 6.82 5.15 -8.40
N GLU A 145 5.84 5.95 -8.70
CA GLU A 145 4.54 5.54 -9.22
C GLU A 145 4.48 5.41 -10.74
N ASP A 146 3.66 4.49 -11.21
CA ASP A 146 3.21 4.40 -12.61
C ASP A 146 1.96 5.26 -12.86
N LEU A 147 1.15 5.50 -11.82
CA LEU A 147 -0.08 6.30 -11.85
C LEU A 147 -0.24 7.11 -10.57
N VAL A 148 -0.64 8.36 -10.70
CA VAL A 148 -1.03 9.24 -9.58
C VAL A 148 -2.54 9.41 -9.58
N MET A 149 -3.17 9.24 -8.40
CA MET A 149 -4.60 9.48 -8.22
C MET A 149 -4.85 10.39 -7.02
N VAL A 150 -5.77 11.32 -7.17
CA VAL A 150 -6.27 12.13 -6.05
C VAL A 150 -7.42 11.36 -5.39
N ASN A 151 -7.37 11.18 -4.08
CA ASN A 151 -8.43 10.51 -3.33
C ASN A 151 -9.53 11.53 -2.95
N ASP A 152 -10.29 11.96 -3.95
CA ASP A 152 -11.36 12.95 -3.89
C ASP A 152 -12.72 12.42 -4.38
N ARG A 153 -12.80 11.14 -4.73
CA ARG A 153 -13.97 10.49 -5.31
C ARG A 153 -14.37 9.23 -4.51
N PRO A 154 -15.56 8.67 -4.70
CA PRO A 154 -15.96 7.41 -4.09
C PRO A 154 -14.96 6.28 -4.42
N LEU A 155 -14.59 5.48 -3.42
CA LEU A 155 -13.58 4.41 -3.55
C LEU A 155 -13.93 3.41 -4.66
N GLY A 156 -15.21 3.05 -4.81
CA GLY A 156 -15.64 2.13 -5.87
C GLY A 156 -15.36 2.66 -7.29
N VAL A 157 -15.47 3.98 -7.50
CA VAL A 157 -15.13 4.61 -8.79
C VAL A 157 -13.61 4.51 -9.02
N MET A 158 -12.83 4.84 -8.01
CA MET A 158 -11.36 4.79 -8.07
C MET A 158 -10.87 3.35 -8.27
N ALA A 159 -11.47 2.38 -7.58
CA ALA A 159 -11.12 0.97 -7.70
C ALA A 159 -11.36 0.45 -9.13
N VAL A 160 -12.52 0.76 -9.73
CA VAL A 160 -12.81 0.41 -11.13
C VAL A 160 -11.80 1.04 -12.08
N GLU A 161 -11.44 2.31 -11.89
CA GLU A 161 -10.45 3.00 -12.71
C GLU A 161 -9.07 2.33 -12.63
N VAL A 162 -8.61 1.99 -11.43
CA VAL A 162 -7.33 1.27 -11.22
C VAL A 162 -7.37 -0.11 -11.87
N MET A 163 -8.44 -0.87 -11.67
CA MET A 163 -8.58 -2.21 -12.24
C MET A 163 -8.62 -2.18 -13.76
N THR A 164 -9.30 -1.19 -14.36
CA THR A 164 -9.31 -0.97 -15.80
C THR A 164 -7.92 -0.62 -16.33
N TRP A 165 -7.22 0.31 -15.65
CA TRP A 165 -5.85 0.69 -16.02
C TRP A 165 -4.87 -0.49 -15.96
N LEU A 166 -5.05 -1.40 -15.00
CA LEU A 166 -4.26 -2.63 -14.88
C LEU A 166 -4.63 -3.71 -15.93
N GLY A 167 -5.74 -3.54 -16.63
CA GLY A 167 -6.30 -4.58 -17.52
C GLY A 167 -6.85 -5.78 -16.74
N TRP A 168 -7.34 -5.54 -15.53
CA TRP A 168 -7.98 -6.58 -14.72
C TRP A 168 -9.48 -6.71 -15.03
N ILE A 169 -10.07 -5.65 -15.60
CA ILE A 169 -11.45 -5.58 -16.09
C ILE A 169 -11.55 -4.73 -17.34
#